data_d673341439c320f6e91bf70aa0b5d176
#
_entry.id   d673341439c320f6e91bf70aa0b5d176
#
_cell.length_a   1.000
_cell.length_b   1.000
_cell.length_c   1.000
_cell.angle_alpha   90.00
_cell.angle_beta   90.00
_cell.angle_gamma   90.00
#
_symmetry.space_group_name_H-M   'P 1'
#
loop_
_entity.id
_entity.type
_entity.pdbx_description
1 polymer ?
#
loop_
_entity_poly.entity_id
_entity_poly.type
_entity_poly.pdbx_seq_one_letter_code
_entity_poly.pdbx_strand_id
1 'polypeptide(L)'
;MDHTLAIDFGTSNSSVYLLKQKEELLPDDNGNYLFPSFVEYAKGIVAVGDVAKKNLGRPGHFVVACIKRILGLTFEEYEQIDEKGVFGCEIVRGEDDYPRFIVDREGRQVSCEEVAAELFKAMKRRADTFNSPSVYDQCYITVPANY
;
A
#
# COMPACT_ATOMS: atom_id res chain seq x y z
N MET A 1 -16.61 14.33 18.87
CA MET A 1 -15.95 13.02 19.05
C MET A 1 -14.95 12.89 17.92
N ASP A 2 -13.71 12.73 18.27
CA ASP A 2 -12.64 12.73 17.30
C ASP A 2 -12.68 11.46 16.45
N HIS A 3 -13.08 11.61 15.21
CA HIS A 3 -13.06 10.54 14.22
C HIS A 3 -11.69 10.54 13.52
N THR A 4 -10.68 10.12 14.26
CA THR A 4 -9.30 10.13 13.80
C THR A 4 -8.82 8.71 13.50
N LEU A 5 -8.23 8.51 12.32
CA LEU A 5 -7.48 7.31 11.98
C LEU A 5 -5.99 7.53 12.25
N ALA A 6 -5.30 6.49 12.62
CA ALA A 6 -3.86 6.43 12.55
C ALA A 6 -3.45 5.21 11.72
N ILE A 7 -2.56 5.42 10.77
CA ILE A 7 -2.04 4.39 9.89
C ILE A 7 -0.54 4.27 10.12
N ASP A 8 -0.12 3.10 10.55
CA ASP A 8 1.29 2.74 10.53
C ASP A 8 1.59 2.12 9.16
N PHE A 9 2.19 2.93 8.29
CA PHE A 9 2.53 2.53 6.93
C PHE A 9 3.92 1.90 6.90
N GLY A 10 3.97 0.57 6.89
CA GLY A 10 5.21 -0.20 6.86
C GLY A 10 5.62 -0.67 5.47
N THR A 11 6.89 -1.05 5.31
CA THR A 11 7.44 -1.60 4.06
C THR A 11 6.80 -2.94 3.71
N SER A 12 6.66 -3.84 4.69
CA SER A 12 6.12 -5.19 4.50
C SER A 12 4.70 -5.33 5.02
N ASN A 13 4.38 -4.64 6.11
CA ASN A 13 3.08 -4.67 6.74
C ASN A 13 2.68 -3.27 7.20
N SER A 14 1.40 -3.01 7.16
CA SER A 14 0.79 -1.79 7.69
C SER A 14 -0.26 -2.15 8.73
N SER A 15 -0.66 -1.20 9.55
CA SER A 15 -1.74 -1.35 10.49
C SER A 15 -2.58 -0.08 10.58
N VAL A 16 -3.85 -0.25 10.96
CA VAL A 16 -4.79 0.87 11.10
C VAL A 16 -5.39 0.88 12.49
N TYR A 17 -5.40 2.05 13.08
CA TYR A 17 -5.95 2.33 14.40
C TYR A 17 -7.10 3.30 14.29
N LEU A 18 -8.13 3.04 15.06
CA LEU A 18 -9.19 3.99 15.31
C LEU A 18 -8.89 4.71 16.65
N LEU A 19 -8.62 5.99 16.57
CA LEU A 19 -8.37 6.83 17.75
C LEU A 19 -9.70 7.35 18.27
N LYS A 20 -10.12 6.80 19.40
CA LYS A 20 -11.26 7.25 20.23
C LYS A 20 -10.74 7.58 21.62
N GLN A 21 -11.57 7.41 22.64
CA GLN A 21 -11.14 7.49 24.03
C GLN A 21 -10.09 6.43 24.41
N LYS A 22 -10.05 5.31 23.65
CA LYS A 22 -8.97 4.32 23.66
C LYS A 22 -8.55 4.04 22.23
N GLU A 23 -7.25 3.88 22.04
CA GLU A 23 -6.70 3.40 20.77
C GLU A 23 -7.21 1.97 20.50
N GLU A 24 -7.77 1.76 19.33
CA GLU A 24 -8.27 0.46 18.91
C GLU A 24 -7.59 0.05 17.61
N LEU A 25 -6.71 -0.95 17.70
CA LEU A 25 -6.08 -1.58 16.56
C LEU A 25 -7.12 -2.45 15.84
N LEU A 26 -7.29 -2.25 14.54
CA LEU A 26 -8.31 -2.93 13.76
C LEU A 26 -7.74 -4.14 13.04
N PRO A 27 -8.39 -5.32 13.16
CA PRO A 27 -7.97 -6.51 12.42
C PRO A 27 -8.45 -6.48 10.96
N ASP A 28 -7.81 -7.27 10.10
CA ASP A 28 -8.31 -7.59 8.77
C ASP A 28 -9.48 -8.60 8.81
N ASP A 29 -10.00 -9.02 7.63
CA ASP A 29 -11.11 -9.98 7.54
C ASP A 29 -10.80 -11.37 8.13
N ASN A 30 -9.51 -11.69 8.28
CA ASN A 30 -9.03 -12.93 8.86
C ASN A 30 -8.65 -12.80 10.35
N GLY A 31 -8.86 -11.62 10.95
CA GLY A 31 -8.52 -11.35 12.34
C GLY A 31 -7.05 -10.97 12.55
N ASN A 32 -6.28 -10.72 11.49
CA ASN A 32 -4.89 -10.29 11.60
C ASN A 32 -4.80 -8.78 11.79
N TYR A 33 -3.98 -8.36 12.72
CA TYR A 33 -3.75 -6.93 12.99
C TYR A 33 -2.68 -6.29 12.09
N LEU A 34 -1.82 -7.10 11.46
CA LEU A 34 -0.88 -6.66 10.46
C LEU A 34 -1.46 -6.86 9.06
N PHE A 35 -1.54 -5.77 8.33
CA PHE A 35 -2.05 -5.71 6.98
C PHE A 35 -0.86 -5.79 6.01
N PRO A 36 -0.67 -6.87 5.24
CA PRO A 36 0.43 -6.94 4.29
C PRO A 36 0.38 -5.78 3.29
N SER A 37 1.50 -5.05 3.13
CA SER A 37 1.62 -3.89 2.24
C SER A 37 1.83 -4.32 0.78
N PHE A 38 0.89 -5.11 0.25
CA PHE A 38 0.90 -5.68 -1.10
C PHE A 38 -0.36 -5.28 -1.85
N VAL A 39 -0.19 -4.94 -3.12
CA VAL A 39 -1.30 -4.56 -4.00
C VAL A 39 -1.21 -5.35 -5.29
N GLU A 40 -2.27 -6.06 -5.66
CA GLU A 40 -2.38 -6.81 -6.90
C GLU A 40 -3.35 -6.11 -7.84
N TYR A 41 -2.92 -5.96 -9.08
CA TYR A 41 -3.74 -5.47 -10.18
C TYR A 41 -4.13 -6.63 -11.09
N ALA A 42 -5.44 -6.88 -11.24
CA ALA A 42 -5.96 -7.95 -12.06
C ALA A 42 -7.26 -7.52 -12.77
N LYS A 43 -7.24 -7.37 -14.08
CA LYS A 43 -8.43 -7.14 -14.94
C LYS A 43 -9.44 -6.14 -14.36
N GLY A 44 -8.97 -4.97 -13.91
CA GLY A 44 -9.81 -3.92 -13.35
C GLY A 44 -10.18 -4.10 -11.86
N ILE A 45 -9.75 -5.19 -11.23
CA ILE A 45 -9.90 -5.42 -9.79
C ILE A 45 -8.56 -5.18 -9.10
N VAL A 46 -8.59 -4.45 -8.00
CA VAL A 46 -7.42 -4.24 -7.14
C VAL A 46 -7.62 -5.02 -5.85
N ALA A 47 -6.74 -5.97 -5.58
CA ALA A 47 -6.69 -6.70 -4.32
C ALA A 47 -5.55 -6.17 -3.46
N VAL A 48 -5.76 -6.08 -2.15
CA VAL A 48 -4.81 -5.51 -1.20
C VAL A 48 -4.63 -6.45 -0.01
N GLY A 49 -3.40 -6.52 0.50
CA GLY A 49 -3.10 -7.27 1.72
C GLY A 49 -2.78 -8.74 1.46
N ASP A 50 -3.32 -9.62 2.28
CA ASP A 50 -2.97 -11.06 2.29
C ASP A 50 -3.32 -11.77 0.98
N VAL A 51 -4.43 -11.40 0.36
CA VAL A 51 -4.85 -11.96 -0.95
C VAL A 51 -3.82 -11.62 -2.01
N ALA A 52 -3.36 -10.38 -2.08
CA ALA A 52 -2.32 -9.95 -3.00
C ALA A 52 -0.98 -10.65 -2.72
N LYS A 53 -0.58 -10.71 -1.46
CA LYS A 53 0.67 -11.35 -1.03
C LYS A 53 0.77 -12.81 -1.48
N LYS A 54 -0.32 -13.57 -1.39
CA LYS A 54 -0.36 -14.98 -1.81
C LYS A 54 -0.09 -15.20 -3.29
N ASN A 55 -0.32 -14.18 -4.11
CA ASN A 55 -0.10 -14.23 -5.56
C ASN A 55 1.26 -13.66 -6.00
N LEU A 56 2.08 -13.19 -5.07
CA LEU A 56 3.41 -12.68 -5.37
C LEU A 56 4.26 -13.73 -6.11
N GLY A 57 4.83 -13.33 -7.24
CA GLY A 57 5.67 -14.19 -8.06
C GLY A 57 4.92 -15.26 -8.89
N ARG A 58 3.59 -15.32 -8.83
CA ARG A 58 2.82 -16.24 -9.66
C ARG A 58 2.71 -15.71 -11.10
N PRO A 59 2.90 -16.56 -12.11
CA PRO A 59 2.74 -16.16 -13.50
C PRO A 59 1.36 -15.55 -13.79
N GLY A 60 1.34 -14.41 -14.47
CA GLY A 60 0.10 -13.70 -14.83
C GLY A 60 -0.53 -12.88 -13.72
N HIS A 61 0.10 -12.81 -12.55
CA HIS A 61 -0.28 -11.96 -11.44
C HIS A 61 0.69 -10.78 -11.31
N PHE A 62 0.16 -9.57 -11.19
CA PHE A 62 0.95 -8.33 -11.05
C PHE A 62 0.78 -7.80 -9.64
N VAL A 63 1.70 -8.19 -8.77
CA VAL A 63 1.69 -7.83 -7.36
C VAL A 63 2.82 -6.86 -7.06
N VAL A 64 2.47 -5.67 -6.59
CA VAL A 64 3.43 -4.65 -6.16
C VAL A 64 3.69 -4.77 -4.67
N ALA A 65 4.96 -4.70 -4.30
CA ALA A 65 5.44 -4.80 -2.92
C ALA A 65 6.49 -3.74 -2.61
N CYS A 66 6.77 -3.54 -1.34
CA CYS A 66 7.89 -2.72 -0.83
C CYS A 66 7.92 -1.27 -1.30
N ILE A 67 6.80 -0.68 -1.69
CA ILE A 67 6.75 0.67 -2.29
C ILE A 67 7.34 1.75 -1.39
N LYS A 68 7.25 1.60 -0.06
CA LYS A 68 7.80 2.56 0.90
C LYS A 68 9.31 2.78 0.73
N ARG A 69 10.03 1.78 0.18
CA ARG A 69 11.47 1.88 -0.07
C ARG A 69 11.83 2.82 -1.22
N ILE A 70 10.89 3.07 -2.12
CA ILE A 70 11.12 3.89 -3.31
C ILE A 70 10.14 5.06 -3.46
N LEU A 71 9.19 5.17 -2.53
CA LEU A 71 8.24 6.28 -2.51
C LEU A 71 9.00 7.62 -2.36
N GLY A 72 8.83 8.49 -3.33
CA GLY A 72 9.50 9.81 -3.39
C GLY A 72 10.89 9.80 -4.04
N LEU A 73 11.47 8.63 -4.35
CA LEU A 73 12.73 8.56 -5.08
C LEU A 73 12.53 8.85 -6.57
N THR A 74 13.49 9.55 -7.18
CA THR A 74 13.60 9.63 -8.63
C THR A 74 13.94 8.26 -9.22
N PHE A 75 13.75 8.09 -10.53
CA PHE A 75 14.14 6.85 -11.18
C PHE A 75 15.65 6.60 -11.10
N GLU A 76 16.47 7.64 -11.19
CA GLU A 76 17.93 7.56 -11.04
C GLU A 76 18.33 7.05 -9.64
N GLU A 77 17.69 7.55 -8.58
CA GLU A 77 17.90 7.08 -7.21
C GLU A 77 17.43 5.63 -7.03
N TYR A 78 16.31 5.24 -7.65
CA TYR A 78 15.84 3.86 -7.68
C TYR A 78 16.87 2.92 -8.35
N GLU A 79 17.53 3.36 -9.43
CA GLU A 79 18.54 2.55 -10.13
C GLU A 79 19.74 2.18 -9.23
N GLN A 80 19.99 2.94 -8.17
CA GLN A 80 21.06 2.66 -7.20
C GLN A 80 20.68 1.58 -6.17
N ILE A 81 19.44 1.11 -6.17
CA ILE A 81 19.00 0.07 -5.24
C ILE A 81 19.45 -1.31 -5.74
N ASP A 82 20.14 -2.07 -4.88
CA ASP A 82 20.70 -3.38 -5.23
C ASP A 82 19.65 -4.47 -5.39
N GLU A 83 18.63 -4.49 -4.52
CA GLU A 83 17.63 -5.56 -4.46
C GLU A 83 16.34 -5.19 -5.22
N LYS A 84 16.39 -5.14 -6.53
CA LYS A 84 15.23 -4.73 -7.36
C LYS A 84 14.10 -5.77 -7.43
N GLY A 85 14.40 -7.04 -7.26
CA GLY A 85 13.41 -8.12 -7.30
C GLY A 85 12.35 -8.09 -6.20
N VAL A 86 12.59 -7.36 -5.11
CA VAL A 86 11.66 -7.28 -3.97
C VAL A 86 10.36 -6.52 -4.27
N PHE A 87 10.33 -5.76 -5.35
CA PHE A 87 9.17 -4.91 -5.70
C PHE A 87 8.03 -5.66 -6.40
N GLY A 88 8.27 -6.90 -6.83
CA GLY A 88 7.25 -7.80 -7.37
C GLY A 88 6.85 -7.58 -8.82
N CYS A 89 6.89 -6.35 -9.31
CA CYS A 89 6.62 -5.98 -10.70
C CYS A 89 7.84 -5.32 -11.35
N GLU A 90 7.86 -5.33 -12.68
CA GLU A 90 8.81 -4.54 -13.45
C GLU A 90 8.62 -3.05 -13.15
N ILE A 91 9.74 -2.33 -13.01
CA ILE A 91 9.74 -0.89 -12.79
C ILE A 91 10.43 -0.21 -13.97
N VAL A 92 9.77 0.79 -14.52
CA VAL A 92 10.24 1.60 -15.64
C VAL A 92 10.30 3.07 -15.27
N ARG A 93 11.03 3.86 -16.06
CA ARG A 93 11.07 5.31 -15.91
C ARG A 93 9.75 5.91 -16.42
N GLY A 94 9.05 6.66 -15.58
CA GLY A 94 7.90 7.47 -15.97
C GLY A 94 8.31 8.72 -16.75
N GLU A 95 7.37 9.38 -17.42
CA GLU A 95 7.60 10.65 -18.14
C GLU A 95 8.03 11.79 -17.21
N ASP A 96 7.71 11.67 -15.92
CA ASP A 96 8.07 12.61 -14.84
C ASP A 96 9.41 12.28 -14.16
N ASP A 97 10.18 11.32 -14.69
CA ASP A 97 11.43 10.81 -14.14
C ASP A 97 11.31 10.08 -12.79
N TYR A 98 10.09 9.67 -12.41
CA TYR A 98 9.83 8.83 -11.25
C TYR A 98 9.56 7.36 -11.62
N PRO A 99 9.80 6.40 -10.71
CA PRO A 99 9.51 4.99 -10.97
C PRO A 99 8.03 4.73 -11.23
N ARG A 100 7.75 3.86 -12.21
CA ARG A 100 6.41 3.37 -12.54
C ARG A 100 6.41 1.85 -12.56
N PHE A 101 5.39 1.23 -11.99
CA PHE A 101 5.18 -0.22 -12.03
C PHE A 101 4.39 -0.62 -13.26
N ILE A 102 4.82 -1.69 -13.94
CA ILE A 102 4.02 -2.33 -14.99
C ILE A 102 3.07 -3.32 -14.32
N VAL A 103 1.77 -3.11 -14.48
CA VAL A 103 0.73 -3.84 -13.71
C VAL A 103 -0.25 -4.64 -14.57
N ASP A 104 0.03 -4.81 -15.84
CA ASP A 104 -0.67 -5.75 -16.73
C ASP A 104 0.19 -6.12 -17.95
N ARG A 105 -0.36 -6.98 -18.81
CA ARG A 105 0.32 -7.45 -20.01
C ARG A 105 0.36 -6.41 -21.14
N GLU A 106 -0.52 -5.45 -21.10
CA GLU A 106 -0.61 -4.34 -22.05
C GLU A 106 0.36 -3.21 -21.72
N GLY A 107 1.08 -3.29 -20.60
CA GLY A 107 2.07 -2.32 -20.18
C GLY A 107 1.50 -1.12 -19.41
N ARG A 108 0.34 -1.29 -18.78
CA ARG A 108 -0.23 -0.26 -17.91
C ARG A 108 0.74 0.10 -16.80
N GLN A 109 0.96 1.39 -16.61
CA GLN A 109 1.85 1.93 -15.60
C GLN A 109 1.06 2.54 -14.44
N VAL A 110 1.53 2.31 -13.23
CA VAL A 110 1.05 2.98 -12.02
C VAL A 110 2.22 3.57 -11.23
N SER A 111 1.99 4.69 -10.56
CA SER A 111 2.98 5.33 -9.70
C SER A 111 3.04 4.69 -8.31
N CYS A 112 4.09 4.98 -7.55
CA CYS A 112 4.17 4.59 -6.14
C CYS A 112 3.03 5.20 -5.31
N GLU A 113 2.66 6.44 -5.62
CA GLU A 113 1.56 7.15 -4.95
C GLU A 113 0.20 6.51 -5.22
N GLU A 114 -0.05 6.06 -6.45
CA GLU A 114 -1.28 5.32 -6.80
C GLU A 114 -1.36 3.99 -6.05
N VAL A 115 -0.25 3.26 -5.93
CA VAL A 115 -0.19 2.02 -5.14
C VAL A 115 -0.41 2.31 -3.65
N ALA A 116 0.23 3.34 -3.09
CA ALA A 116 0.01 3.76 -1.71
C ALA A 116 -1.46 4.13 -1.45
N ALA A 117 -2.09 4.83 -2.40
CA ALA A 117 -3.50 5.18 -2.31
C ALA A 117 -4.42 3.95 -2.21
N GLU A 118 -4.12 2.87 -2.92
CA GLU A 118 -4.88 1.62 -2.81
C GLU A 118 -4.73 0.97 -1.43
N LEU A 119 -3.54 1.01 -0.84
CA LEU A 119 -3.31 0.55 0.54
C LEU A 119 -4.12 1.39 1.55
N PHE A 120 -4.08 2.71 1.43
CA PHE A 120 -4.82 3.61 2.34
C PHE A 120 -6.33 3.46 2.19
N LYS A 121 -6.85 3.31 0.97
CA LYS A 121 -8.27 3.01 0.73
C LYS A 121 -8.70 1.70 1.38
N ALA A 122 -7.88 0.66 1.32
CA ALA A 122 -8.18 -0.62 1.95
C ALA A 122 -8.22 -0.50 3.48
N MET A 123 -7.28 0.21 4.08
CA MET A 123 -7.24 0.45 5.51
C MET A 123 -8.40 1.33 5.98
N LYS A 124 -8.77 2.35 5.20
CA LYS A 124 -9.97 3.17 5.48
C LYS A 124 -11.25 2.32 5.41
N ARG A 125 -11.42 1.50 4.38
CA ARG A 125 -12.57 0.59 4.28
C ARG A 125 -12.67 -0.34 5.48
N ARG A 126 -11.54 -0.81 6.00
CA ARG A 126 -11.48 -1.58 7.24
C ARG A 126 -12.04 -0.80 8.41
N ALA A 127 -11.58 0.43 8.59
CA ALA A 127 -12.08 1.30 9.66
C ALA A 127 -13.58 1.59 9.51
N ASP A 128 -14.06 1.80 8.30
CA ASP A 128 -15.48 2.02 7.98
C ASP A 128 -16.36 0.83 8.41
N THR A 129 -15.85 -0.39 8.32
CA THR A 129 -16.55 -1.61 8.76
C THR A 129 -16.76 -1.64 10.29
N PHE A 130 -15.82 -1.11 11.06
CA PHE A 130 -15.88 -1.09 12.52
C PHE A 130 -16.55 0.17 13.10
N ASN A 131 -16.71 1.21 12.31
CA ASN A 131 -17.21 2.51 12.77
C ASN A 131 -18.18 3.12 11.74
N SER A 132 -19.44 2.69 11.77
CA SER A 132 -20.48 3.22 10.88
C SER A 132 -21.44 4.15 11.65
N PRO A 133 -21.78 5.34 11.13
CA PRO A 133 -21.27 5.97 9.92
C PRO A 133 -19.83 6.49 10.12
N SER A 134 -19.01 6.28 9.11
CA SER A 134 -17.59 6.60 9.19
C SER A 134 -17.29 7.93 8.52
N VAL A 135 -17.26 8.97 9.34
CA VAL A 135 -16.71 10.27 8.94
C VAL A 135 -15.43 10.46 9.75
N TYR A 136 -14.31 10.59 9.05
CA TYR A 136 -13.01 10.84 9.68
C TYR A 136 -12.55 12.25 9.33
N ASP A 137 -12.29 13.03 10.36
CA ASP A 137 -11.86 14.43 10.22
C ASP A 137 -10.35 14.53 10.08
N GLN A 138 -9.63 13.53 10.59
CA GLN A 138 -8.17 13.52 10.63
C GLN A 138 -7.62 12.12 10.37
N CYS A 139 -6.43 12.07 9.75
CA CYS A 139 -5.66 10.85 9.61
C CYS A 139 -4.18 11.14 9.88
N TYR A 140 -3.59 10.41 10.81
CA TYR A 140 -2.16 10.41 11.05
C TYR A 140 -1.52 9.23 10.30
N ILE A 141 -0.45 9.49 9.58
CA ILE A 141 0.31 8.47 8.85
C ILE A 141 1.75 8.53 9.34
N THR A 142 2.30 7.37 9.74
CA THR A 142 3.70 7.29 10.13
C THR A 142 4.61 7.42 8.91
N VAL A 143 5.73 8.11 9.09
CA VAL A 143 6.80 8.22 8.10
C VAL A 143 8.12 7.77 8.71
N PRO A 144 9.10 7.29 7.90
CA PRO A 144 10.43 6.97 8.41
C PRO A 144 11.09 8.19 9.07
N ALA A 145 11.88 7.95 10.12
CA ALA A 145 12.59 9.02 10.83
C ALA A 145 13.59 9.80 9.94
N ASN A 146 14.04 9.17 8.85
CA ASN A 146 15.02 9.72 7.90
C ASN A 146 14.38 10.18 6.58
N TYR A 147 13.12 10.53 6.63
CA TYR A 147 12.39 10.97 5.44
C TYR A 147 12.68 12.42 5.12
#